data_56bdb2e5cf6dffb30604cf4a11092bd2
#
_entry.id   56bdb2e5cf6dffb30604cf4a11092bd2
#
_cell.length_a   1.000
_cell.length_b   1.000
_cell.length_c   1.000
_cell.angle_alpha   90.00
_cell.angle_beta   90.00
_cell.angle_gamma   90.00
#
_symmetry.space_group_name_H-M   'P 1'
#
loop_
_entity.id
_entity.type
_entity.pdbx_description
1 polymer ?
#
loop_
_entity_poly.entity_id
_entity_poly.type
_entity_poly.pdbx_seq_one_letter_code
_entity_poly.pdbx_strand_id
1 'polypeptide(L)'
;MITNISIKNIKGYGDPAVVLNVELKPKKLNLLVAPNGFGKTSLATAFSSLKPKKLEVGETDKYQKSPLAQSSLSITLDGNTYTANQGQNEISKNIFPFVVRGKLKPGVIAKTFSGHSSTRSFLDIEKIKVRDVHPNCAIQYSIRSIRSGFGNNGKILHDISNCFDNYAFTYKVVLCFPCFERYKTQMRGRLIDEAKNKINALRGSSDEIITQVSGDADFFTELEAEQYYLEAIDILDHDNHLTSLERFCLFYQLLILYKADVANLKGVNDRRAYEEIKRNVEESLETLNTTWKSITVNETAKELVVTYPKADEISNGQRDILTFVVQLIAFKSIMPKNKPSLLIIDEIFDYLDDANMIAAQYYLSEMILKMPQDVYTVILTHVDPVHFRSYVFNSILNVQTITTSLPVGSPAIKAFISYRERLDRSKPTCDQLYSNMSHYFFHYDPGMVDISGDLPGNVTNLRQLWGQEQNFLSYIIGECNSYLSGQAEYDPYAICIGIRLRLEKIVYDAIVNPAEKQQFLDTNKTNDKMDYARSIGVSIPDTYYYLSAIHNDADHLKDPNKDKACIYKLTHPVIKQIVRKLFDYQDLAMGVDRIH
;
A
#
# COMPACT_ATOMS: atom_id res chain seq x y z
N MET A 1 -7.00 13.93 -0.25
CA MET A 1 -7.57 12.64 -0.75
C MET A 1 -7.35 12.56 -2.26
N ILE A 2 -6.89 11.39 -2.77
CA ILE A 2 -6.76 11.18 -4.21
C ILE A 2 -8.07 10.57 -4.72
N THR A 3 -8.68 11.21 -5.74
CA THR A 3 -10.02 10.86 -6.23
C THR A 3 -10.05 10.28 -7.64
N ASN A 4 -9.09 10.64 -8.48
CA ASN A 4 -9.02 10.16 -9.86
C ASN A 4 -7.60 9.88 -10.28
N ILE A 5 -7.42 8.82 -11.08
CA ILE A 5 -6.19 8.52 -11.80
C ILE A 5 -6.58 8.27 -13.25
N SER A 6 -6.03 9.04 -14.19
CA SER A 6 -6.29 8.91 -15.62
C SER A 6 -5.02 8.48 -16.34
N ILE A 7 -5.10 7.42 -17.15
CA ILE A 7 -3.96 6.80 -17.83
C ILE A 7 -4.28 6.65 -19.32
N LYS A 8 -3.36 7.07 -20.17
CA LYS A 8 -3.48 6.98 -21.62
C LYS A 8 -2.23 6.37 -22.24
N ASN A 9 -2.42 5.45 -23.16
CA ASN A 9 -1.36 4.83 -24.00
C ASN A 9 -0.22 4.18 -23.22
N ILE A 10 -0.53 3.49 -22.10
CA ILE A 10 0.44 2.74 -21.29
C ILE A 10 -0.06 1.32 -21.11
N LYS A 11 0.69 0.34 -21.59
CA LYS A 11 0.36 -1.10 -21.56
C LYS A 11 -1.07 -1.39 -22.00
N GLY A 12 -1.94 -1.86 -21.09
CA GLY A 12 -3.34 -2.20 -21.37
C GLY A 12 -4.29 -0.99 -21.47
N TYR A 13 -3.83 0.20 -21.12
CA TYR A 13 -4.63 1.42 -21.21
C TYR A 13 -4.37 2.17 -22.52
N GLY A 14 -5.38 2.24 -23.37
CA GLY A 14 -5.29 2.82 -24.72
C GLY A 14 -5.69 4.28 -24.83
N ASP A 15 -6.31 4.63 -25.95
CA ASP A 15 -6.93 5.91 -26.26
C ASP A 15 -8.41 5.63 -26.64
N PRO A 16 -9.39 6.26 -25.98
CA PRO A 16 -9.29 7.37 -25.04
C PRO A 16 -8.67 6.97 -23.67
N ALA A 17 -8.24 7.98 -22.90
CA ALA A 17 -7.69 7.78 -21.57
C ALA A 17 -8.69 7.06 -20.66
N VAL A 18 -8.19 6.07 -19.94
CA VAL A 18 -8.99 5.35 -18.93
C VAL A 18 -8.93 6.10 -17.61
N VAL A 19 -10.08 6.47 -17.08
CA VAL A 19 -10.22 7.15 -15.79
C VAL A 19 -10.61 6.15 -14.72
N LEU A 20 -9.76 6.01 -13.73
CA LEU A 20 -10.03 5.23 -12.54
C LEU A 20 -10.54 6.16 -11.44
N ASN A 21 -11.84 6.06 -11.12
CA ASN A 21 -12.42 6.75 -9.99
C ASN A 21 -12.04 5.98 -8.72
N VAL A 22 -11.25 6.62 -7.87
CA VAL A 22 -10.72 6.03 -6.63
C VAL A 22 -10.92 7.00 -5.47
N GLU A 23 -10.96 6.46 -4.25
CA GLU A 23 -10.93 7.25 -3.01
C GLU A 23 -9.74 6.81 -2.18
N LEU A 24 -8.52 7.20 -2.58
CA LEU A 24 -7.34 6.87 -1.80
C LEU A 24 -7.22 7.81 -0.60
N LYS A 25 -7.13 7.23 0.57
CA LYS A 25 -7.04 7.95 1.85
C LYS A 25 -5.60 7.92 2.37
N PRO A 26 -5.07 9.05 2.88
CA PRO A 26 -3.77 9.06 3.53
C PRO A 26 -3.80 8.23 4.81
N LYS A 27 -2.65 7.69 5.22
CA LYS A 27 -2.50 6.85 6.43
C LYS A 27 -3.46 5.64 6.47
N LYS A 28 -3.88 5.17 5.30
CA LYS A 28 -4.68 3.96 5.11
C LYS A 28 -3.97 3.04 4.13
N LEU A 29 -4.25 1.74 4.25
CA LEU A 29 -3.95 0.77 3.21
C LEU A 29 -5.09 0.80 2.19
N ASN A 30 -4.84 1.43 1.06
CA ASN A 30 -5.79 1.46 -0.04
C ASN A 30 -5.58 0.20 -0.90
N LEU A 31 -6.43 -0.78 -0.70
CA LEU A 31 -6.39 -2.04 -1.42
C LEU A 31 -7.17 -1.89 -2.71
N LEU A 32 -6.47 -1.85 -3.85
CA LEU A 32 -7.08 -1.86 -5.17
C LEU A 32 -7.11 -3.29 -5.70
N VAL A 33 -8.27 -3.91 -5.58
CA VAL A 33 -8.49 -5.29 -6.01
C VAL A 33 -8.94 -5.32 -7.46
N ALA A 34 -8.28 -6.16 -8.26
CA ALA A 34 -8.70 -6.44 -9.63
C ALA A 34 -8.20 -7.82 -10.06
N PRO A 35 -8.95 -8.54 -10.92
CA PRO A 35 -8.47 -9.78 -11.53
C PRO A 35 -7.20 -9.57 -12.37
N ASN A 36 -6.56 -10.67 -12.75
CA ASN A 36 -5.46 -10.61 -13.70
C ASN A 36 -5.97 -10.09 -15.06
N GLY A 37 -5.16 -9.23 -15.70
CA GLY A 37 -5.53 -8.59 -16.96
C GLY A 37 -6.29 -7.26 -16.84
N PHE A 38 -6.72 -6.85 -15.65
CA PHE A 38 -7.49 -5.60 -15.43
C PHE A 38 -6.63 -4.36 -15.19
N GLY A 39 -5.38 -4.36 -15.62
CA GLY A 39 -4.56 -3.15 -15.68
C GLY A 39 -3.77 -2.81 -14.40
N LYS A 40 -3.73 -3.68 -13.36
CA LYS A 40 -2.90 -3.46 -12.15
C LYS A 40 -1.46 -3.09 -12.49
N THR A 41 -0.78 -3.97 -13.21
CA THR A 41 0.61 -3.74 -13.63
C THR A 41 0.76 -2.54 -14.58
N SER A 42 -0.28 -2.20 -15.35
CA SER A 42 -0.28 -0.99 -16.20
C SER A 42 -0.30 0.27 -15.36
N LEU A 43 -1.09 0.29 -14.27
CA LEU A 43 -1.11 1.39 -13.30
C LEU A 43 0.27 1.56 -12.65
N ALA A 44 0.85 0.48 -12.12
CA ALA A 44 2.18 0.53 -11.54
C ALA A 44 3.26 0.93 -12.56
N THR A 45 3.14 0.51 -13.83
CA THR A 45 4.05 0.92 -14.91
C THR A 45 3.93 2.42 -15.20
N ALA A 46 2.73 2.97 -15.21
CA ALA A 46 2.53 4.41 -15.41
C ALA A 46 3.29 5.24 -14.37
N PHE A 47 3.17 4.89 -13.09
CA PHE A 47 3.89 5.61 -12.02
C PHE A 47 5.40 5.36 -12.01
N SER A 48 5.87 4.15 -12.34
CA SER A 48 7.31 3.86 -12.43
C SER A 48 7.98 4.53 -13.63
N SER A 49 7.20 4.97 -14.62
CA SER A 49 7.69 5.70 -15.80
C SER A 49 7.85 7.21 -15.56
N LEU A 50 7.47 7.72 -14.37
CA LEU A 50 7.67 9.11 -14.02
C LEU A 50 9.16 9.39 -13.78
N LYS A 51 9.69 10.37 -14.52
CA LYS A 51 11.03 10.94 -14.32
C LYS A 51 10.88 12.35 -13.75
N PRO A 52 11.89 12.95 -13.14
CA PRO A 52 11.76 14.26 -12.49
C PRO A 52 11.11 15.36 -13.34
N LYS A 53 11.33 15.34 -14.66
CA LYS A 53 10.85 16.39 -15.59
C LYS A 53 9.78 15.95 -16.59
N LYS A 54 9.61 14.65 -16.81
CA LYS A 54 8.73 14.10 -17.86
C LYS A 54 8.20 12.70 -17.50
N LEU A 55 7.20 12.24 -18.24
CA LEU A 55 6.79 10.84 -18.28
C LEU A 55 7.58 10.12 -19.40
N GLU A 56 8.31 9.07 -19.07
CA GLU A 56 9.14 8.31 -20.02
C GLU A 56 8.75 6.84 -20.00
N VAL A 57 7.86 6.47 -20.90
CA VAL A 57 7.36 5.10 -21.03
C VAL A 57 8.24 4.35 -22.02
N GLY A 58 8.76 3.20 -21.59
CA GLY A 58 9.55 2.32 -22.47
C GLY A 58 8.74 1.85 -23.69
N GLU A 59 9.40 1.58 -24.82
CA GLU A 59 8.74 1.18 -26.06
C GLU A 59 7.86 -0.06 -25.90
N THR A 60 8.31 -1.04 -25.13
CA THR A 60 7.55 -2.26 -24.80
C THR A 60 6.36 -2.02 -23.90
N ASP A 61 6.34 -0.91 -23.17
CA ASP A 61 5.30 -0.53 -22.23
C ASP A 61 4.26 0.46 -22.80
N LYS A 62 4.45 0.90 -24.05
CA LYS A 62 3.44 1.67 -24.77
C LYS A 62 2.27 0.79 -25.20
N TYR A 63 1.07 1.36 -25.27
CA TYR A 63 -0.12 0.66 -25.74
C TYR A 63 0.11 0.12 -27.16
N GLN A 64 -0.14 -1.16 -27.36
CA GLN A 64 0.11 -1.90 -28.63
C GLN A 64 1.54 -1.73 -29.19
N LYS A 65 2.51 -1.38 -28.32
CA LYS A 65 3.90 -1.10 -28.70
C LYS A 65 4.05 -0.03 -29.77
N SER A 66 3.08 0.87 -29.90
CA SER A 66 3.09 1.93 -30.90
C SER A 66 4.11 3.03 -30.55
N PRO A 67 5.13 3.28 -31.38
CA PRO A 67 6.12 4.32 -31.10
C PRO A 67 5.53 5.74 -31.15
N LEU A 68 4.41 5.94 -31.87
CA LEU A 68 3.74 7.23 -32.01
C LEU A 68 2.74 7.52 -30.89
N ALA A 69 2.45 6.54 -30.02
CA ALA A 69 1.50 6.71 -28.93
C ALA A 69 1.99 7.76 -27.92
N GLN A 70 1.20 8.82 -27.77
CA GLN A 70 1.43 9.84 -26.76
C GLN A 70 0.87 9.36 -25.42
N SER A 71 1.77 9.03 -24.49
CA SER A 71 1.42 8.57 -23.17
C SER A 71 1.18 9.74 -22.23
N SER A 72 0.16 9.64 -21.38
CA SER A 72 -0.08 10.59 -20.30
C SER A 72 -0.60 9.92 -19.04
N LEU A 73 -0.31 10.53 -17.91
CA LEU A 73 -0.78 10.15 -16.58
C LEU A 73 -1.28 11.40 -15.87
N SER A 74 -2.48 11.35 -15.30
CA SER A 74 -3.00 12.43 -14.46
C SER A 74 -3.49 11.87 -13.14
N ILE A 75 -3.37 12.66 -12.08
CA ILE A 75 -3.86 12.34 -10.73
C ILE A 75 -4.54 13.57 -10.13
N THR A 76 -5.70 13.34 -9.50
CA THR A 76 -6.42 14.40 -8.80
C THR A 76 -6.25 14.23 -7.30
N LEU A 77 -5.60 15.20 -6.65
CA LEU A 77 -5.38 15.27 -5.22
C LEU A 77 -6.05 16.53 -4.66
N ASP A 78 -6.98 16.34 -3.72
CA ASP A 78 -7.70 17.43 -3.05
C ASP A 78 -8.31 18.46 -4.02
N GLY A 79 -8.89 17.95 -5.12
CA GLY A 79 -9.52 18.73 -6.17
C GLY A 79 -8.56 19.29 -7.23
N ASN A 80 -7.26 19.23 -7.03
CA ASN A 80 -6.27 19.69 -8.00
C ASN A 80 -5.78 18.53 -8.87
N THR A 81 -5.79 18.71 -10.19
CA THR A 81 -5.31 17.71 -11.14
C THR A 81 -3.92 18.03 -11.62
N TYR A 82 -3.01 17.09 -11.41
CA TYR A 82 -1.61 17.15 -11.85
C TYR A 82 -1.39 16.17 -12.99
N THR A 83 -0.70 16.61 -14.02
CA THR A 83 -0.49 15.82 -15.25
C THR A 83 0.99 15.62 -15.53
N ALA A 84 1.32 14.43 -16.04
CA ALA A 84 2.62 14.09 -16.58
C ALA A 84 2.47 13.54 -18.01
N ASN A 85 3.34 14.01 -18.91
CA ASN A 85 3.46 13.57 -20.30
C ASN A 85 4.93 13.63 -20.75
N GLN A 86 5.19 13.45 -22.04
CA GLN A 86 6.56 13.47 -22.59
C GLN A 86 7.29 14.81 -22.39
N GLY A 87 6.56 15.93 -22.22
CA GLY A 87 7.12 17.28 -22.07
C GLY A 87 7.21 17.79 -20.64
N GLN A 88 6.37 17.28 -19.73
CA GLN A 88 6.28 17.79 -18.37
C GLN A 88 5.91 16.71 -17.35
N ASN A 89 6.23 16.98 -16.09
CA ASN A 89 5.79 16.15 -14.96
C ASN A 89 5.43 17.04 -13.75
N GLU A 90 4.15 17.39 -13.63
CA GLU A 90 3.62 18.10 -12.48
C GLU A 90 3.37 17.18 -11.30
N ILE A 91 3.12 15.88 -11.57
CA ILE A 91 2.87 14.88 -10.52
C ILE A 91 4.07 14.83 -9.57
N SER A 92 5.28 14.63 -10.09
CA SER A 92 6.47 14.50 -9.23
C SER A 92 6.86 15.78 -8.51
N LYS A 93 6.35 16.95 -8.94
CA LYS A 93 6.54 18.21 -8.20
C LYS A 93 5.70 18.25 -6.92
N ASN A 94 4.47 17.73 -6.97
CA ASN A 94 3.47 17.85 -5.92
C ASN A 94 3.30 16.60 -5.08
N ILE A 95 3.57 15.42 -5.62
CA ILE A 95 3.44 14.11 -4.98
C ILE A 95 4.74 13.35 -5.22
N PHE A 96 5.21 12.59 -4.23
CA PHE A 96 6.37 11.69 -4.38
C PHE A 96 5.87 10.26 -4.68
N PRO A 97 5.87 9.80 -5.94
CA PRO A 97 5.48 8.45 -6.29
C PRO A 97 6.65 7.47 -6.08
N PHE A 98 6.36 6.32 -5.49
CA PHE A 98 7.30 5.22 -5.36
C PHE A 98 6.59 3.89 -5.64
N VAL A 99 7.17 3.04 -6.49
CA VAL A 99 6.56 1.77 -6.90
C VAL A 99 7.43 0.62 -6.43
N VAL A 100 6.85 -0.25 -5.62
CA VAL A 100 7.44 -1.49 -5.11
C VAL A 100 7.01 -2.66 -6.00
N ARG A 101 7.97 -3.40 -6.55
CA ARG A 101 7.73 -4.55 -7.44
C ARG A 101 8.74 -5.67 -7.18
N GLY A 102 8.27 -6.91 -7.27
CA GLY A 102 9.13 -8.08 -7.37
C GLY A 102 9.67 -8.26 -8.79
N LYS A 103 10.85 -7.71 -9.11
CA LYS A 103 11.44 -7.85 -10.45
C LYS A 103 12.57 -8.86 -10.46
N LEU A 104 12.40 -9.88 -11.30
CA LEU A 104 13.51 -10.74 -11.73
C LEU A 104 14.07 -10.21 -13.04
N LYS A 105 15.40 -10.14 -13.14
CA LYS A 105 16.10 -9.83 -14.38
C LYS A 105 16.64 -11.13 -15.00
N PRO A 106 16.31 -11.43 -16.25
CA PRO A 106 16.99 -12.47 -16.98
C PRO A 106 18.45 -12.04 -17.21
N GLY A 107 19.38 -12.90 -16.81
CA GLY A 107 20.78 -12.76 -17.09
C GLY A 107 21.25 -13.87 -18.02
N VAL A 108 22.29 -13.60 -18.81
CA VAL A 108 22.91 -14.60 -19.68
C VAL A 108 24.41 -14.56 -19.43
N ILE A 109 24.98 -15.70 -19.07
CA ILE A 109 26.41 -15.86 -19.00
C ILE A 109 26.86 -16.68 -20.22
N ALA A 110 27.65 -16.06 -21.10
CA ALA A 110 28.31 -16.74 -22.18
C ALA A 110 29.76 -17.00 -21.77
N LYS A 111 30.19 -18.27 -21.77
CA LYS A 111 31.59 -18.65 -21.59
C LYS A 111 32.08 -19.29 -22.89
N THR A 112 33.13 -18.74 -23.45
CA THR A 112 33.84 -19.32 -24.61
C THR A 112 35.11 -20.02 -24.12
N PHE A 113 35.19 -21.32 -24.36
CA PHE A 113 36.37 -22.10 -24.04
C PHE A 113 36.74 -22.95 -25.27
N SER A 114 37.95 -22.81 -25.74
CA SER A 114 38.51 -23.57 -26.90
C SER A 114 37.60 -23.57 -28.14
N GLY A 115 37.02 -22.43 -28.50
CA GLY A 115 36.15 -22.32 -29.68
C GLY A 115 34.69 -22.78 -29.50
N HIS A 116 34.33 -23.34 -28.34
CA HIS A 116 32.94 -23.68 -27.98
C HIS A 116 32.38 -22.62 -27.06
N SER A 117 31.22 -22.04 -27.42
CA SER A 117 30.49 -21.11 -26.56
C SER A 117 29.35 -21.86 -25.83
N SER A 118 29.41 -21.81 -24.50
CA SER A 118 28.30 -22.27 -23.63
C SER A 118 27.56 -21.05 -23.10
N THR A 119 26.27 -21.03 -23.34
CA THR A 119 25.39 -19.95 -22.86
C THR A 119 24.46 -20.50 -21.78
N ARG A 120 24.51 -19.91 -20.59
CA ARG A 120 23.57 -20.24 -19.49
C ARG A 120 22.71 -19.03 -19.22
N SER A 121 21.40 -19.22 -19.34
CA SER A 121 20.42 -18.23 -18.90
C SER A 121 20.10 -18.44 -17.41
N PHE A 122 19.94 -17.37 -16.67
CA PHE A 122 19.55 -17.40 -15.27
C PHE A 122 18.60 -16.23 -14.97
N LEU A 123 17.84 -16.34 -13.90
CA LEU A 123 17.05 -15.25 -13.35
C LEU A 123 17.82 -14.72 -12.14
N ASP A 124 17.97 -13.41 -12.05
CA ASP A 124 18.63 -12.76 -10.93
C ASP A 124 17.70 -11.74 -10.28
N ILE A 125 17.87 -11.52 -8.99
CA ILE A 125 17.14 -10.48 -8.28
C ILE A 125 17.84 -9.16 -8.58
N GLU A 126 17.06 -8.17 -9.05
CA GLU A 126 17.61 -6.85 -9.30
C GLU A 126 18.15 -6.24 -8.00
N LYS A 127 19.40 -5.77 -8.03
CA LYS A 127 19.98 -5.01 -6.91
C LYS A 127 19.08 -3.82 -6.60
N ILE A 128 18.69 -3.67 -5.34
CA ILE A 128 17.85 -2.57 -4.92
C ILE A 128 18.73 -1.43 -4.45
N LYS A 129 18.65 -0.32 -5.18
CA LYS A 129 19.26 0.94 -4.76
C LYS A 129 18.45 1.51 -3.60
N VAL A 130 19.11 1.65 -2.45
CA VAL A 130 18.51 2.28 -1.27
C VAL A 130 18.66 3.79 -1.38
N ARG A 131 19.87 4.29 -1.68
CA ARG A 131 20.16 5.72 -1.74
C ARG A 131 21.45 5.98 -2.53
N ASP A 132 21.62 7.25 -2.98
CA ASP A 132 22.92 7.73 -3.45
C ASP A 132 23.90 7.86 -2.26
N VAL A 133 25.15 7.48 -2.47
CA VAL A 133 26.23 7.66 -1.49
C VAL A 133 26.51 9.15 -1.33
N HIS A 134 26.49 9.61 -0.09
CA HIS A 134 26.94 10.96 0.21
C HIS A 134 28.47 10.96 0.37
N PRO A 135 29.19 11.89 -0.28
CA PRO A 135 30.64 11.98 -0.14
C PRO A 135 31.06 12.10 1.32
N ASN A 136 32.21 11.53 1.64
CA ASN A 136 32.77 11.69 2.97
C ASN A 136 33.10 13.17 3.21
N CYS A 137 32.59 13.73 4.28
CA CYS A 137 32.78 15.12 4.65
C CYS A 137 33.18 15.19 6.12
N ALA A 138 34.43 15.55 6.39
CA ALA A 138 34.93 15.78 7.72
C ALA A 138 34.67 17.22 8.16
N ILE A 139 34.36 17.40 9.44
CA ILE A 139 34.19 18.74 10.01
C ILE A 139 35.51 19.51 9.97
N GLN A 140 35.47 20.74 9.49
CA GLN A 140 36.59 21.65 9.55
C GLN A 140 36.56 22.38 10.90
N TYR A 141 37.01 21.71 11.95
CA TYR A 141 36.99 22.21 13.33
C TYR A 141 38.41 22.17 13.93
N SER A 142 38.81 23.29 14.55
CA SER A 142 40.04 23.37 15.30
C SER A 142 39.78 24.13 16.61
N ILE A 143 39.72 23.42 17.71
CA ILE A 143 39.54 24.02 19.03
C ILE A 143 40.65 25.04 19.35
N ARG A 144 41.88 24.79 18.91
CA ARG A 144 43.01 25.69 19.10
C ARG A 144 42.77 27.05 18.40
N SER A 145 42.29 27.02 17.15
CA SER A 145 41.97 28.22 16.39
C SER A 145 40.82 28.98 17.01
N ILE A 146 39.76 28.28 17.42
CA ILE A 146 38.60 28.92 18.05
C ILE A 146 38.96 29.53 19.40
N ARG A 147 39.74 28.84 20.24
CA ARG A 147 40.26 29.38 21.51
C ARG A 147 41.10 30.62 21.30
N SER A 148 42.00 30.62 20.30
CA SER A 148 42.80 31.78 19.96
C SER A 148 41.94 32.97 19.50
N GLY A 149 40.90 32.73 18.71
CA GLY A 149 39.94 33.77 18.30
C GLY A 149 39.00 34.25 19.41
N PHE A 150 38.79 33.43 20.44
CA PHE A 150 38.00 33.83 21.62
C PHE A 150 38.74 34.85 22.48
N GLY A 151 40.03 34.67 22.69
CA GLY A 151 40.86 35.57 23.45
C GLY A 151 41.52 34.94 24.67
N ASN A 152 41.85 35.76 25.69
CA ASN A 152 42.67 35.32 26.84
C ASN A 152 42.09 34.12 27.58
N ASN A 153 40.77 34.11 27.73
CA ASN A 153 40.05 33.07 28.46
C ASN A 153 39.50 31.93 27.58
N GLY A 154 39.99 31.78 26.34
CA GLY A 154 39.53 30.77 25.41
C GLY A 154 39.66 29.32 25.88
N LYS A 155 40.46 29.06 26.96
CA LYS A 155 40.59 27.71 27.54
C LYS A 155 39.32 27.17 28.17
N ILE A 156 38.32 28.03 28.47
CA ILE A 156 36.99 27.61 28.97
C ILE A 156 36.16 26.87 27.88
N LEU A 157 36.51 27.07 26.62
CA LEU A 157 35.83 26.39 25.52
C LEU A 157 36.24 24.91 25.50
N HIS A 158 35.28 24.03 25.67
CA HIS A 158 35.49 22.59 25.52
C HIS A 158 35.54 22.18 24.06
N ASP A 159 36.25 21.08 23.77
CA ASP A 159 36.30 20.52 22.42
C ASP A 159 35.00 19.79 22.12
N ILE A 160 34.31 20.23 21.04
CA ILE A 160 33.03 19.67 20.59
C ILE A 160 33.19 18.85 19.31
N SER A 161 34.41 18.54 18.85
CA SER A 161 34.66 17.81 17.61
C SER A 161 33.92 16.48 17.56
N ASN A 162 33.94 15.71 18.66
CA ASN A 162 33.27 14.42 18.76
C ASN A 162 31.73 14.51 18.68
N CYS A 163 31.14 15.66 18.97
CA CYS A 163 29.70 15.85 18.84
C CYS A 163 29.24 15.73 17.38
N PHE A 164 30.11 16.10 16.44
CA PHE A 164 29.82 16.01 15.02
C PHE A 164 29.82 14.58 14.44
N ASP A 165 30.19 13.58 15.25
CA ASP A 165 30.03 12.16 14.90
C ASP A 165 28.59 11.69 15.13
N ASN A 166 27.77 12.45 15.83
CA ASN A 166 26.38 12.13 16.11
C ASN A 166 25.43 12.86 15.13
N TYR A 167 24.60 12.09 14.42
CA TYR A 167 23.61 12.67 13.49
C TYR A 167 22.59 13.58 14.20
N ALA A 168 22.11 13.22 15.37
CA ALA A 168 21.12 14.04 16.08
C ALA A 168 21.69 15.43 16.42
N PHE A 169 22.96 15.50 16.80
CA PHE A 169 23.65 16.76 17.05
C PHE A 169 23.81 17.59 15.75
N THR A 170 24.36 16.98 14.70
CA THR A 170 24.55 17.71 13.42
C THR A 170 23.23 18.19 12.83
N TYR A 171 22.16 17.43 13.00
CA TYR A 171 20.82 17.85 12.58
C TYR A 171 20.31 19.06 13.37
N LYS A 172 20.46 19.08 14.70
CA LYS A 172 20.16 20.24 15.56
C LYS A 172 20.94 21.48 15.11
N VAL A 173 22.24 21.32 14.79
CA VAL A 173 23.06 22.41 14.26
C VAL A 173 22.50 23.00 12.96
N VAL A 174 22.07 22.16 12.02
CA VAL A 174 21.45 22.61 10.76
C VAL A 174 20.12 23.33 11.01
N LEU A 175 19.32 22.87 11.97
CA LEU A 175 18.08 23.56 12.35
C LEU A 175 18.35 24.97 12.92
N CYS A 176 19.50 25.21 13.54
CA CYS A 176 19.89 26.53 14.04
C CYS A 176 20.40 27.49 12.95
N PHE A 177 20.58 27.08 11.70
CA PHE A 177 21.09 27.96 10.63
C PHE A 177 20.29 29.25 10.45
N PRO A 178 18.94 29.26 10.48
CA PRO A 178 18.18 30.49 10.41
C PRO A 178 18.51 31.47 11.55
N CYS A 179 18.77 30.95 12.77
CA CYS A 179 19.17 31.74 13.92
C CYS A 179 20.59 32.28 13.72
N PHE A 180 21.56 31.43 13.35
CA PHE A 180 22.95 31.86 13.11
C PHE A 180 23.06 32.92 12.02
N GLU A 181 22.23 32.86 10.97
CA GLU A 181 22.21 33.85 9.89
C GLU A 181 21.91 35.28 10.43
N ARG A 182 21.07 35.38 11.46
CA ARG A 182 20.72 36.67 12.09
C ARG A 182 21.92 37.29 12.80
N TYR A 183 22.89 36.50 13.25
CA TYR A 183 24.12 36.95 13.91
C TYR A 183 25.23 37.35 12.94
N LYS A 184 25.01 37.35 11.64
CA LYS A 184 25.87 37.99 10.65
C LYS A 184 25.69 39.51 10.64
N THR A 185 24.58 40.05 11.18
CA THR A 185 24.34 41.48 11.29
C THR A 185 25.22 42.07 12.39
N GLN A 186 25.69 43.31 12.20
CA GLN A 186 26.55 43.99 13.15
C GLN A 186 25.90 44.16 14.53
N MET A 187 24.58 44.46 14.55
CA MET A 187 23.85 44.70 15.79
C MET A 187 23.79 43.46 16.69
N ARG A 188 23.47 42.28 16.13
CA ARG A 188 23.40 41.02 16.92
C ARG A 188 24.78 40.42 17.15
N GLY A 189 25.70 40.54 16.21
CA GLY A 189 27.10 40.13 16.40
C GLY A 189 27.73 40.81 17.60
N ARG A 190 27.39 42.07 17.88
CA ARG A 190 27.86 42.84 19.02
C ARG A 190 27.51 42.18 20.38
N LEU A 191 26.31 41.58 20.53
CA LEU A 191 25.92 40.91 21.76
C LEU A 191 26.86 39.73 22.10
N ILE A 192 27.27 38.96 21.08
CA ILE A 192 28.21 37.85 21.24
C ILE A 192 29.62 38.39 21.62
N ASP A 193 30.04 39.51 20.97
CA ASP A 193 31.32 40.12 21.25
C ASP A 193 31.35 40.76 22.66
N GLU A 194 30.27 41.35 23.14
CA GLU A 194 30.12 41.88 24.48
C GLU A 194 30.21 40.77 25.54
N ALA A 195 29.46 39.66 25.37
CA ALA A 195 29.54 38.51 26.26
C ALA A 195 30.97 37.91 26.30
N LYS A 196 31.58 37.73 25.12
CA LYS A 196 32.97 37.29 24.98
C LYS A 196 33.94 38.23 25.70
N ASN A 197 33.81 39.57 25.54
CA ASN A 197 34.67 40.56 26.15
C ASN A 197 34.50 40.61 27.67
N LYS A 198 33.26 40.49 28.20
CA LYS A 198 33.01 40.35 29.62
C LYS A 198 33.79 39.18 30.20
N ILE A 199 33.74 38.00 29.54
CA ILE A 199 34.49 36.82 29.97
C ILE A 199 36.02 37.08 29.92
N ASN A 200 36.53 37.66 28.85
CA ASN A 200 37.97 37.94 28.69
C ASN A 200 38.51 39.01 29.65
N ALA A 201 37.67 39.81 30.25
CA ALA A 201 38.05 40.79 31.30
C ALA A 201 38.28 40.13 32.67
N LEU A 202 37.74 38.90 32.90
CA LEU A 202 37.95 38.16 34.16
C LEU A 202 39.38 37.65 34.26
N ARG A 203 39.88 37.55 35.51
CA ARG A 203 41.23 37.06 35.82
C ARG A 203 41.15 35.81 36.66
N GLY A 204 42.04 34.87 36.41
CA GLY A 204 42.17 33.63 37.17
C GLY A 204 42.43 32.42 36.29
N SER A 205 42.41 31.24 36.87
CA SER A 205 42.41 29.96 36.19
C SER A 205 41.07 29.74 35.47
N SER A 206 41.00 28.76 34.57
CA SER A 206 39.74 28.42 33.86
C SER A 206 38.62 28.08 34.85
N ASP A 207 38.91 27.34 35.90
CA ASP A 207 37.93 26.93 36.93
C ASP A 207 37.43 28.11 37.76
N GLU A 208 38.33 29.06 38.11
CA GLU A 208 37.95 30.28 38.80
C GLU A 208 37.06 31.16 37.91
N ILE A 209 37.35 31.29 36.62
CA ILE A 209 36.52 32.03 35.68
C ILE A 209 35.14 31.39 35.50
N ILE A 210 35.07 30.06 35.35
CA ILE A 210 33.81 29.34 35.30
C ILE A 210 32.99 29.61 36.56
N THR A 211 33.62 29.53 37.74
CA THR A 211 32.97 29.82 39.04
C THR A 211 32.46 31.25 39.11
N GLN A 212 33.24 32.24 38.65
CA GLN A 212 32.85 33.65 38.67
C GLN A 212 31.64 33.91 37.73
N VAL A 213 31.65 33.34 36.53
CA VAL A 213 30.55 33.51 35.58
C VAL A 213 29.29 32.75 36.05
N SER A 214 29.43 31.57 36.61
CA SER A 214 28.29 30.77 37.12
C SER A 214 27.69 31.38 38.41
N GLY A 215 28.46 32.17 39.15
CA GLY A 215 28.01 32.90 40.33
C GLY A 215 27.26 34.19 40.05
N ASP A 216 27.31 34.69 38.84
CA ASP A 216 26.63 35.92 38.38
C ASP A 216 25.40 35.52 37.50
N ALA A 217 24.22 35.55 38.12
CA ALA A 217 22.97 35.20 37.43
C ALA A 217 22.63 36.13 36.28
N ASP A 218 23.11 37.36 36.31
CA ASP A 218 22.81 38.40 35.32
C ASP A 218 23.86 38.50 34.21
N PHE A 219 24.89 37.62 34.22
CA PHE A 219 26.01 37.68 33.30
C PHE A 219 25.63 37.69 31.82
N PHE A 220 24.64 36.90 31.44
CA PHE A 220 24.16 36.72 30.07
C PHE A 220 22.77 37.34 29.82
N THR A 221 22.21 38.13 30.71
CA THR A 221 20.83 38.65 30.65
C THR A 221 20.47 39.26 29.29
N GLU A 222 21.34 40.07 28.70
CA GLU A 222 21.09 40.73 27.41
C GLU A 222 21.03 39.71 26.25
N LEU A 223 21.88 38.68 26.30
CA LEU A 223 21.94 37.65 25.30
C LEU A 223 20.76 36.65 25.47
N GLU A 224 20.43 36.29 26.71
CA GLU A 224 19.32 35.41 27.05
C GLU A 224 17.95 36.09 26.86
N ALA A 225 17.88 37.40 26.68
CA ALA A 225 16.69 38.12 26.27
C ALA A 225 16.51 38.14 24.72
N GLU A 226 17.52 37.72 23.95
CA GLU A 226 17.48 37.78 22.49
C GLU A 226 16.79 36.55 21.89
N GLN A 227 15.74 36.78 21.13
CA GLN A 227 14.85 35.75 20.60
C GLN A 227 15.59 34.63 19.84
N TYR A 228 16.47 34.96 18.92
CA TYR A 228 17.14 33.96 18.07
C TYR A 228 18.21 33.15 18.82
N TYR A 229 18.75 33.71 19.92
CA TYR A 229 19.59 32.93 20.84
C TYR A 229 18.76 31.89 21.57
N LEU A 230 17.64 32.32 22.15
CA LEU A 230 16.72 31.41 22.84
C LEU A 230 16.20 30.30 21.92
N GLU A 231 15.78 30.64 20.69
CA GLU A 231 15.35 29.65 19.71
C GLU A 231 16.45 28.63 19.38
N ALA A 232 17.70 29.09 19.23
CA ALA A 232 18.82 28.18 18.97
C ALA A 232 19.16 27.31 20.18
N ILE A 233 19.13 27.89 21.40
CA ILE A 233 19.38 27.11 22.63
C ILE A 233 18.28 26.09 22.88
N ASP A 234 17.01 26.44 22.66
CA ASP A 234 15.91 25.48 22.77
C ASP A 234 16.09 24.27 21.81
N ILE A 235 16.59 24.50 20.60
CA ILE A 235 16.93 23.41 19.66
C ILE A 235 18.11 22.59 20.15
N LEU A 236 19.20 23.24 20.63
CA LEU A 236 20.45 22.57 21.00
C LEU A 236 20.37 21.85 22.35
N ASP A 237 19.72 22.46 23.33
CA ASP A 237 19.62 22.02 24.73
C ASP A 237 18.18 22.07 25.25
N HIS A 238 17.25 21.42 24.54
CA HIS A 238 15.82 21.39 24.87
C HIS A 238 15.54 20.94 26.33
N ASP A 239 16.32 19.99 26.82
CA ASP A 239 16.13 19.39 28.15
C ASP A 239 16.83 20.21 29.27
N ASN A 240 17.42 21.36 28.97
CA ASN A 240 18.08 22.26 29.90
C ASN A 240 19.20 21.59 30.76
N HIS A 241 20.05 20.80 30.11
CA HIS A 241 21.16 20.11 30.78
C HIS A 241 22.41 20.98 30.93
N LEU A 242 22.54 22.05 30.11
CA LEU A 242 23.71 22.92 30.09
C LEU A 242 23.50 24.15 30.96
N THR A 243 24.55 24.61 31.60
CA THR A 243 24.59 25.92 32.27
C THR A 243 24.58 27.07 31.25
N SER A 244 24.22 28.30 31.66
CA SER A 244 24.24 29.48 30.80
C SER A 244 25.60 29.71 30.13
N LEU A 245 26.70 29.44 30.84
CA LEU A 245 28.05 29.53 30.27
C LEU A 245 28.29 28.45 29.19
N GLU A 246 27.91 27.22 29.46
CA GLU A 246 28.08 26.12 28.50
C GLU A 246 27.23 26.35 27.24
N ARG A 247 25.98 26.84 27.37
CA ARG A 247 25.13 27.26 26.25
C ARG A 247 25.80 28.33 25.41
N PHE A 248 26.33 29.36 26.06
CA PHE A 248 27.06 30.40 25.35
C PHE A 248 28.30 29.85 24.64
N CYS A 249 29.11 29.05 25.29
CA CYS A 249 30.30 28.42 24.71
C CYS A 249 29.97 27.53 23.50
N LEU A 250 28.90 26.74 23.57
CA LEU A 250 28.42 25.94 22.47
C LEU A 250 27.92 26.81 21.31
N PHE A 251 27.03 27.74 21.61
CA PHE A 251 26.49 28.67 20.59
C PHE A 251 27.60 29.44 19.88
N TYR A 252 28.56 29.99 20.62
CA TYR A 252 29.71 30.72 20.08
C TYR A 252 30.51 29.86 19.09
N GLN A 253 30.89 28.66 19.48
CA GLN A 253 31.68 27.77 18.63
C GLN A 253 30.92 27.43 17.35
N LEU A 254 29.63 27.09 17.44
CA LEU A 254 28.79 26.75 16.27
C LEU A 254 28.60 27.97 15.36
N LEU A 255 28.42 29.16 15.91
CA LEU A 255 28.31 30.40 15.14
C LEU A 255 29.61 30.72 14.37
N ILE A 256 30.77 30.51 14.99
CA ILE A 256 32.08 30.66 14.31
C ILE A 256 32.21 29.70 13.14
N LEU A 257 31.87 28.42 13.33
CA LEU A 257 31.89 27.41 12.27
C LEU A 257 30.92 27.76 11.15
N TYR A 258 29.71 28.21 11.51
CA TYR A 258 28.70 28.62 10.52
C TYR A 258 29.15 29.81 9.68
N LYS A 259 29.82 30.82 10.32
CA LYS A 259 30.38 31.97 9.62
C LYS A 259 31.56 31.61 8.72
N ALA A 260 32.34 30.59 9.13
CA ALA A 260 33.51 30.13 8.38
C ALA A 260 33.10 29.32 7.13
N ASP A 261 32.30 28.29 7.29
CA ASP A 261 31.88 27.43 6.18
C ASP A 261 30.57 26.72 6.47
N VAL A 262 29.45 27.34 6.09
CA VAL A 262 28.12 26.75 6.21
C VAL A 262 27.95 25.49 5.33
N ALA A 263 28.65 25.42 4.19
CA ALA A 263 28.57 24.28 3.29
C ALA A 263 29.21 23.03 3.90
N ASN A 264 30.34 23.20 4.61
CA ASN A 264 30.97 22.11 5.36
C ASN A 264 30.04 21.55 6.45
N LEU A 265 29.44 22.42 7.28
CA LEU A 265 28.47 21.97 8.31
C LEU A 265 27.31 21.19 7.72
N LYS A 266 26.77 21.66 6.59
CA LYS A 266 25.70 20.97 5.87
C LYS A 266 26.20 19.62 5.30
N GLY A 267 27.37 19.60 4.70
CA GLY A 267 27.99 18.37 4.17
C GLY A 267 28.24 17.31 5.24
N VAL A 268 28.70 17.73 6.44
CA VAL A 268 28.87 16.84 7.59
C VAL A 268 27.53 16.24 8.01
N ASN A 269 26.49 17.06 8.18
CA ASN A 269 25.15 16.58 8.51
C ASN A 269 24.61 15.59 7.46
N ASP A 270 24.75 15.91 6.18
CA ASP A 270 24.25 15.06 5.10
C ASP A 270 25.00 13.71 5.06
N ARG A 271 26.32 13.71 5.37
CA ARG A 271 27.10 12.48 5.52
C ARG A 271 26.64 11.67 6.73
N ARG A 272 26.42 12.28 7.90
CA ARG A 272 25.94 11.58 9.10
C ARG A 272 24.53 11.05 8.90
N ALA A 273 23.64 11.80 8.25
CA ALA A 273 22.32 11.32 7.85
C ALA A 273 22.40 10.08 6.96
N TYR A 274 23.34 10.06 6.03
CA TYR A 274 23.58 8.89 5.18
C TYR A 274 24.08 7.68 5.99
N GLU A 275 25.03 7.87 6.89
CA GLU A 275 25.58 6.80 7.74
C GLU A 275 24.52 6.22 8.69
N GLU A 276 23.66 7.07 9.24
CA GLU A 276 22.51 6.64 10.04
C GLU A 276 21.54 5.77 9.24
N ILE A 277 21.22 6.18 8.01
CA ILE A 277 20.36 5.40 7.12
C ILE A 277 21.02 4.05 6.79
N LYS A 278 22.31 4.04 6.46
CA LYS A 278 23.06 2.82 6.17
C LYS A 278 22.98 1.86 7.35
N ARG A 279 23.25 2.33 8.58
CA ARG A 279 23.17 1.54 9.81
C ARG A 279 21.76 0.98 10.04
N ASN A 280 20.71 1.81 9.90
CA ASN A 280 19.32 1.37 10.03
C ASN A 280 18.93 0.29 9.01
N VAL A 281 19.46 0.37 7.79
CA VAL A 281 19.27 -0.66 6.76
C VAL A 281 19.97 -1.95 7.15
N GLU A 282 21.23 -1.87 7.59
CA GLU A 282 22.02 -3.02 8.04
C GLU A 282 21.34 -3.72 9.23
N GLU A 283 20.93 -2.99 10.26
CA GLU A 283 20.20 -3.51 11.43
C GLU A 283 18.85 -4.14 11.03
N SER A 284 18.11 -3.50 10.13
CA SER A 284 16.83 -4.04 9.65
C SER A 284 17.01 -5.35 8.88
N LEU A 285 18.10 -5.47 8.12
CA LEU A 285 18.43 -6.69 7.38
C LEU A 285 19.01 -7.79 8.28
N GLU A 286 19.73 -7.44 9.35
CA GLU A 286 20.20 -8.41 10.34
C GLU A 286 19.04 -9.15 11.01
N THR A 287 17.95 -8.45 11.33
CA THR A 287 16.75 -9.09 11.91
C THR A 287 16.08 -10.07 10.94
N LEU A 288 16.23 -9.85 9.64
CA LEU A 288 15.76 -10.76 8.58
C LEU A 288 16.76 -11.87 8.27
N ASN A 289 18.03 -11.69 8.63
CA ASN A 289 19.16 -12.55 8.27
C ASN A 289 19.37 -13.76 9.17
N THR A 290 18.55 -14.03 10.18
CA THR A 290 18.68 -15.23 11.02
C THR A 290 18.64 -16.54 10.22
N THR A 291 18.05 -16.49 9.03
CA THR A 291 17.98 -17.62 8.09
C THR A 291 18.84 -17.43 6.82
N TRP A 292 19.38 -16.21 6.57
CA TRP A 292 19.86 -15.83 5.20
C TRP A 292 21.15 -15.00 5.23
N LYS A 293 22.25 -15.72 5.37
CA LYS A 293 23.60 -15.16 5.48
C LYS A 293 24.12 -14.42 4.24
N SER A 294 23.35 -14.31 3.17
CA SER A 294 23.83 -13.82 1.87
C SER A 294 23.20 -12.53 1.39
N ILE A 295 22.35 -11.87 2.21
CA ILE A 295 21.88 -10.51 1.91
C ILE A 295 22.89 -9.55 2.50
N THR A 296 23.48 -8.73 1.66
CA THR A 296 24.51 -7.78 2.08
C THR A 296 24.20 -6.38 1.60
N VAL A 297 24.49 -5.41 2.45
CA VAL A 297 24.48 -4.00 2.09
C VAL A 297 25.86 -3.64 1.53
N ASN A 298 25.90 -3.19 0.29
CA ASN A 298 27.13 -2.83 -0.38
C ASN A 298 27.12 -1.36 -0.77
N GLU A 299 28.18 -0.67 -0.42
CA GLU A 299 28.42 0.71 -0.85
C GLU A 299 29.30 0.70 -2.10
N THR A 300 28.73 1.15 -3.21
CA THR A 300 29.49 1.41 -4.44
C THR A 300 29.99 2.86 -4.44
N ALA A 301 30.75 3.26 -5.42
CA ALA A 301 31.20 4.65 -5.54
C ALA A 301 30.05 5.69 -5.62
N LYS A 302 28.85 5.28 -5.99
CA LYS A 302 27.71 6.18 -6.21
C LYS A 302 26.46 5.81 -5.42
N GLU A 303 26.28 4.54 -5.07
CA GLU A 303 25.00 4.02 -4.58
C GLU A 303 25.19 3.04 -3.43
N LEU A 304 24.33 3.17 -2.43
CA LEU A 304 24.09 2.13 -1.42
C LEU A 304 23.09 1.15 -2.00
N VAL A 305 23.50 -0.11 -2.15
CA VAL A 305 22.69 -1.15 -2.77
C VAL A 305 22.58 -2.37 -1.85
N VAL A 306 21.43 -3.04 -1.89
CA VAL A 306 21.26 -4.35 -1.30
C VAL A 306 21.44 -5.40 -2.39
N THR A 307 22.31 -6.37 -2.12
CA THR A 307 22.55 -7.52 -2.98
C THR A 307 21.99 -8.78 -2.35
N TYR A 308 21.42 -9.63 -3.19
CA TYR A 308 20.75 -10.87 -2.81
C TYR A 308 21.55 -12.09 -3.26
N PRO A 309 21.28 -13.27 -2.66
CA PRO A 309 21.70 -14.55 -3.24
C PRO A 309 21.05 -14.73 -4.62
N LYS A 310 21.51 -15.73 -5.35
CA LYS A 310 20.91 -16.03 -6.65
C LYS A 310 19.47 -16.47 -6.50
N ALA A 311 18.64 -16.19 -7.51
CA ALA A 311 17.22 -16.48 -7.47
C ALA A 311 16.89 -17.98 -7.34
N ASP A 312 17.82 -18.87 -7.72
CA ASP A 312 17.72 -20.33 -7.58
C ASP A 312 18.09 -20.84 -6.17
N GLU A 313 18.67 -19.99 -5.33
CA GLU A 313 19.05 -20.31 -3.94
C GLU A 313 17.98 -19.91 -2.92
N ILE A 314 16.92 -19.23 -3.33
CA ILE A 314 15.88 -18.69 -2.46
C ILE A 314 14.50 -19.10 -2.95
N SER A 315 13.57 -19.43 -2.03
CA SER A 315 12.18 -19.67 -2.39
C SER A 315 11.48 -18.37 -2.88
N ASN A 316 10.45 -18.52 -3.72
CA ASN A 316 9.73 -17.39 -4.29
C ASN A 316 9.13 -16.47 -3.22
N GLY A 317 8.43 -17.03 -2.22
CA GLY A 317 7.81 -16.25 -1.15
C GLY A 317 8.83 -15.49 -0.31
N GLN A 318 9.94 -16.13 -0.04
CA GLN A 318 11.05 -15.52 0.67
C GLN A 318 11.68 -14.37 -0.12
N ARG A 319 11.95 -14.56 -1.39
CA ARG A 319 12.45 -13.50 -2.27
C ARG A 319 11.53 -12.29 -2.28
N ASP A 320 10.22 -12.54 -2.37
CA ASP A 320 9.24 -11.47 -2.55
C ASP A 320 9.09 -10.65 -1.26
N ILE A 321 9.08 -11.28 -0.07
CA ILE A 321 9.05 -10.55 1.20
C ILE A 321 10.30 -9.72 1.43
N LEU A 322 11.48 -10.24 1.09
CA LEU A 322 12.72 -9.49 1.23
C LEU A 322 12.80 -8.30 0.29
N THR A 323 12.50 -8.54 -0.98
CA THR A 323 12.45 -7.47 -1.98
C THR A 323 11.49 -6.37 -1.52
N PHE A 324 10.36 -6.77 -0.95
CA PHE A 324 9.37 -5.87 -0.38
C PHE A 324 9.95 -5.04 0.77
N VAL A 325 10.50 -5.68 1.80
CA VAL A 325 11.03 -4.99 2.99
C VAL A 325 12.16 -4.03 2.61
N VAL A 326 13.09 -4.45 1.77
CA VAL A 326 14.20 -3.58 1.33
C VAL A 326 13.69 -2.37 0.53
N GLN A 327 12.69 -2.55 -0.34
CA GLN A 327 12.11 -1.43 -1.06
C GLN A 327 11.32 -0.48 -0.13
N LEU A 328 10.68 -0.99 0.94
CA LEU A 328 10.07 -0.14 1.96
C LEU A 328 11.11 0.68 2.72
N ILE A 329 12.24 0.08 3.11
CA ILE A 329 13.36 0.78 3.74
C ILE A 329 13.90 1.87 2.80
N ALA A 330 14.09 1.54 1.52
CA ALA A 330 14.51 2.51 0.52
C ALA A 330 13.50 3.66 0.39
N PHE A 331 12.21 3.37 0.30
CA PHE A 331 11.16 4.38 0.28
C PHE A 331 11.24 5.33 1.48
N LYS A 332 11.30 4.76 2.70
CA LYS A 332 11.41 5.54 3.93
C LYS A 332 12.64 6.45 3.94
N SER A 333 13.77 6.00 3.39
CA SER A 333 15.04 6.74 3.38
C SER A 333 15.05 7.94 2.42
N ILE A 334 14.26 7.88 1.32
CA ILE A 334 14.25 8.94 0.28
C ILE A 334 12.97 9.77 0.26
N MET A 335 11.97 9.40 1.06
CA MET A 335 10.70 10.08 1.13
C MET A 335 10.87 11.54 1.59
N PRO A 336 10.36 12.53 0.83
CA PRO A 336 10.48 13.94 1.18
C PRO A 336 9.54 14.31 2.34
N LYS A 337 9.96 15.26 3.17
CA LYS A 337 9.16 15.75 4.32
C LYS A 337 8.12 16.80 3.95
N ASN A 338 8.23 17.43 2.79
CA ASN A 338 7.49 18.65 2.42
C ASN A 338 6.35 18.43 1.42
N LYS A 339 6.07 17.20 1.03
CA LYS A 339 4.96 16.86 0.13
C LYS A 339 4.45 15.43 0.39
N PRO A 340 3.18 15.14 0.05
CA PRO A 340 2.61 13.80 0.21
C PRO A 340 3.34 12.77 -0.65
N SER A 341 3.33 11.53 -0.20
CA SER A 341 3.94 10.40 -0.88
C SER A 341 2.91 9.38 -1.31
N LEU A 342 3.07 8.81 -2.51
CA LEU A 342 2.24 7.74 -3.05
C LEU A 342 3.09 6.47 -3.21
N LEU A 343 2.88 5.51 -2.32
CA LEU A 343 3.53 4.21 -2.33
C LEU A 343 2.63 3.19 -3.02
N ILE A 344 3.05 2.66 -4.16
CA ILE A 344 2.31 1.65 -4.92
C ILE A 344 3.05 0.32 -4.79
N ILE A 345 2.34 -0.72 -4.33
CA ILE A 345 2.85 -2.08 -4.16
C ILE A 345 2.14 -2.98 -5.18
N ASP A 346 2.91 -3.52 -6.13
CA ASP A 346 2.39 -4.26 -7.29
C ASP A 346 2.66 -5.75 -7.15
N GLU A 347 1.59 -6.55 -7.01
CA GLU A 347 1.54 -8.03 -7.05
C GLU A 347 2.43 -8.77 -6.02
N ILE A 348 3.02 -8.10 -5.02
CA ILE A 348 3.89 -8.77 -4.04
C ILE A 348 3.10 -9.71 -3.14
N PHE A 349 1.90 -9.31 -2.73
CA PHE A 349 1.05 -10.09 -1.83
C PHE A 349 0.45 -11.33 -2.48
N ASP A 350 0.46 -11.39 -3.79
CA ASP A 350 -0.22 -12.43 -4.58
C ASP A 350 0.48 -13.81 -4.49
N TYR A 351 1.73 -13.84 -4.03
CA TYR A 351 2.58 -15.02 -3.98
C TYR A 351 3.12 -15.35 -2.57
N LEU A 352 2.68 -14.61 -1.54
CA LEU A 352 3.10 -14.84 -0.17
C LEU A 352 2.27 -15.96 0.46
N ASP A 353 2.95 -16.83 1.19
CA ASP A 353 2.31 -17.75 2.13
C ASP A 353 1.78 -17.00 3.36
N ASP A 354 1.00 -17.67 4.22
CA ASP A 354 0.35 -17.04 5.37
C ASP A 354 1.33 -16.38 6.33
N ALA A 355 2.49 -16.98 6.59
CA ALA A 355 3.50 -16.44 7.49
C ALA A 355 4.15 -15.17 6.91
N ASN A 356 4.51 -15.21 5.63
CA ASN A 356 5.06 -14.06 4.92
C ASN A 356 4.00 -12.95 4.72
N MET A 357 2.74 -13.31 4.56
CA MET A 357 1.62 -12.36 4.52
C MET A 357 1.50 -11.60 5.85
N ILE A 358 1.58 -12.30 6.98
CA ILE A 358 1.56 -11.68 8.32
C ILE A 358 2.77 -10.76 8.50
N ALA A 359 3.97 -11.20 8.11
CA ALA A 359 5.18 -10.39 8.19
C ALA A 359 5.08 -9.12 7.34
N ALA A 360 4.62 -9.23 6.08
CA ALA A 360 4.42 -8.08 5.21
C ALA A 360 3.40 -7.09 5.78
N GLN A 361 2.31 -7.59 6.34
CA GLN A 361 1.31 -6.78 7.02
C GLN A 361 1.88 -6.06 8.23
N TYR A 362 2.69 -6.72 9.05
CA TYR A 362 3.37 -6.12 10.19
C TYR A 362 4.26 -4.94 9.75
N TYR A 363 5.12 -5.14 8.75
CA TYR A 363 5.98 -4.06 8.25
C TYR A 363 5.18 -2.88 7.69
N LEU A 364 4.08 -3.13 7.00
CA LEU A 364 3.21 -2.07 6.50
C LEU A 364 2.55 -1.28 7.63
N SER A 365 2.01 -1.96 8.64
CA SER A 365 1.36 -1.30 9.78
C SER A 365 2.34 -0.45 10.56
N GLU A 366 3.54 -0.97 10.87
CA GLU A 366 4.60 -0.24 11.55
C GLU A 366 5.04 0.99 10.75
N MET A 367 5.14 0.86 9.44
CA MET A 367 5.53 1.96 8.58
C MET A 367 4.44 3.04 8.49
N ILE A 368 3.18 2.64 8.23
CA ILE A 368 2.07 3.59 8.00
C ILE A 368 1.68 4.31 9.29
N LEU A 369 1.60 3.59 10.41
CA LEU A 369 1.18 4.18 11.68
C LEU A 369 2.23 5.13 12.27
N LYS A 370 3.51 4.88 12.01
CA LYS A 370 4.62 5.69 12.54
C LYS A 370 5.04 6.85 11.65
N MET A 371 4.47 6.99 10.44
CA MET A 371 4.83 8.10 9.56
C MET A 371 4.10 9.38 9.94
N PRO A 372 4.82 10.49 10.16
CA PRO A 372 4.21 11.79 10.46
C PRO A 372 3.51 12.40 9.25
N GLN A 373 3.86 11.98 8.02
CA GLN A 373 3.43 12.59 6.77
C GLN A 373 2.24 11.86 6.15
N ASP A 374 1.59 12.52 5.19
CA ASP A 374 0.52 11.93 4.38
C ASP A 374 1.11 10.95 3.35
N VAL A 375 1.08 9.67 3.69
CA VAL A 375 1.45 8.57 2.80
C VAL A 375 0.18 7.88 2.32
N TYR A 376 0.00 7.86 1.01
CA TYR A 376 -1.04 7.10 0.32
C TYR A 376 -0.45 5.75 -0.08
N THR A 377 -0.69 4.72 0.71
CA THR A 377 -0.23 3.36 0.38
C THR A 377 -1.29 2.65 -0.44
N VAL A 378 -0.93 2.21 -1.63
CA VAL A 378 -1.80 1.52 -2.58
C VAL A 378 -1.26 0.12 -2.83
N ILE A 379 -2.04 -0.89 -2.52
CA ILE A 379 -1.72 -2.30 -2.79
C ILE A 379 -2.56 -2.75 -3.99
N LEU A 380 -1.87 -3.15 -5.06
CA LEU A 380 -2.49 -3.74 -6.24
C LEU A 380 -2.45 -5.26 -6.11
N THR A 381 -3.60 -5.90 -5.99
CA THR A 381 -3.67 -7.35 -5.76
C THR A 381 -4.90 -7.98 -6.41
N HIS A 382 -4.85 -9.28 -6.65
CA HIS A 382 -6.01 -10.10 -6.98
C HIS A 382 -6.47 -10.95 -5.78
N VAL A 383 -5.74 -10.91 -4.68
CA VAL A 383 -6.05 -11.67 -3.46
C VAL A 383 -7.32 -11.13 -2.80
N ASP A 384 -8.15 -12.03 -2.31
CA ASP A 384 -9.38 -11.64 -1.60
C ASP A 384 -9.03 -10.74 -0.39
N PRO A 385 -9.71 -9.60 -0.24
CA PRO A 385 -9.53 -8.69 0.90
C PRO A 385 -9.67 -9.37 2.27
N VAL A 386 -10.31 -10.51 2.35
CA VAL A 386 -10.44 -11.30 3.60
C VAL A 386 -9.07 -11.68 4.17
N HIS A 387 -8.08 -11.97 3.33
CA HIS A 387 -6.71 -12.30 3.76
C HIS A 387 -5.96 -11.13 4.40
N PHE A 388 -6.44 -9.89 4.20
CA PHE A 388 -5.92 -8.69 4.83
C PHE A 388 -6.68 -8.30 6.12
N ARG A 389 -7.65 -9.10 6.56
CA ARG A 389 -8.46 -8.83 7.76
C ARG A 389 -7.78 -9.38 9.00
N SER A 390 -6.94 -8.57 9.62
CA SER A 390 -6.50 -8.75 11.00
C SER A 390 -7.07 -7.64 11.88
N TYR A 391 -7.01 -7.80 13.21
CA TYR A 391 -7.51 -6.82 14.18
C TYR A 391 -6.95 -5.42 13.96
N VAL A 392 -5.68 -5.31 13.59
CA VAL A 392 -4.99 -4.03 13.34
C VAL A 392 -5.40 -3.45 11.99
N PHE A 393 -5.58 -4.28 10.97
CA PHE A 393 -5.82 -3.86 9.59
C PHE A 393 -7.25 -3.38 9.33
N ASN A 394 -8.26 -3.87 10.06
CA ASN A 394 -9.66 -3.48 9.84
C ASN A 394 -9.88 -1.97 9.97
N SER A 395 -9.15 -1.30 10.86
CA SER A 395 -9.27 0.15 11.06
C SER A 395 -8.53 0.99 10.01
N ILE A 396 -7.51 0.43 9.35
CA ILE A 396 -6.67 1.15 8.37
C ILE A 396 -6.91 0.71 6.93
N LEU A 397 -7.68 -0.37 6.71
CA LEU A 397 -7.97 -0.89 5.38
C LEU A 397 -9.04 -0.06 4.65
N ASN A 398 -8.76 0.32 3.42
CA ASN A 398 -9.69 0.96 2.49
C ASN A 398 -9.73 0.14 1.20
N VAL A 399 -10.76 -0.69 1.03
CA VAL A 399 -10.87 -1.61 -0.10
C VAL A 399 -11.62 -0.96 -1.24
N GLN A 400 -11.03 -0.98 -2.42
CA GLN A 400 -11.63 -0.50 -3.64
C GLN A 400 -11.35 -1.45 -4.79
N THR A 401 -12.16 -1.37 -5.83
CA THR A 401 -12.04 -2.23 -6.98
C THR A 401 -11.70 -1.40 -8.21
N ILE A 402 -10.65 -1.80 -8.93
CA ILE A 402 -10.36 -1.23 -10.25
C ILE A 402 -11.38 -1.83 -11.22
N THR A 403 -12.37 -1.03 -11.61
CA THR A 403 -13.35 -1.44 -12.60
C THR A 403 -13.66 -0.30 -13.54
N THR A 404 -13.50 -0.53 -14.81
CA THR A 404 -13.94 0.41 -15.86
C THR A 404 -15.30 0.05 -16.43
N SER A 405 -15.79 -1.18 -16.22
CA SER A 405 -17.07 -1.66 -16.75
C SER A 405 -17.46 -3.03 -16.20
N LEU A 406 -17.47 -3.20 -14.87
CA LEU A 406 -18.02 -4.44 -14.32
C LEU A 406 -19.53 -4.30 -14.10
N PRO A 407 -20.29 -5.36 -14.37
CA PRO A 407 -21.70 -5.40 -14.03
C PRO A 407 -21.86 -5.19 -12.51
N VAL A 408 -22.87 -4.45 -12.14
CA VAL A 408 -23.15 -4.11 -10.74
C VAL A 408 -24.38 -4.86 -10.30
N GLY A 409 -24.32 -5.56 -9.15
CA GLY A 409 -25.48 -6.21 -8.58
C GLY A 409 -26.61 -5.20 -8.32
N SER A 410 -27.83 -5.55 -8.70
CA SER A 410 -28.96 -4.63 -8.55
C SER A 410 -29.20 -4.28 -7.08
N PRO A 411 -29.53 -3.02 -6.77
CA PRO A 411 -29.89 -2.63 -5.41
C PRO A 411 -31.02 -3.47 -4.84
N ALA A 412 -31.94 -3.92 -5.69
CA ALA A 412 -33.10 -4.72 -5.32
C ALA A 412 -32.70 -6.10 -4.80
N ILE A 413 -31.83 -6.85 -5.52
CA ILE A 413 -31.40 -8.19 -5.07
C ILE A 413 -30.59 -8.10 -3.78
N LYS A 414 -29.75 -7.06 -3.66
CA LYS A 414 -28.99 -6.79 -2.43
C LYS A 414 -29.91 -6.51 -1.24
N ALA A 415 -30.95 -5.71 -1.44
CA ALA A 415 -31.94 -5.42 -0.42
C ALA A 415 -32.69 -6.69 0.00
N PHE A 416 -33.06 -7.54 -0.96
CA PHE A 416 -33.77 -8.79 -0.71
C PHE A 416 -32.93 -9.79 0.11
N ILE A 417 -31.67 -9.99 -0.26
CA ILE A 417 -30.72 -10.84 0.48
C ILE A 417 -30.47 -10.26 1.88
N SER A 418 -30.19 -8.94 1.96
CA SER A 418 -29.91 -8.27 3.24
C SER A 418 -31.12 -8.29 4.17
N TYR A 419 -32.34 -8.25 3.65
CA TYR A 419 -33.55 -8.35 4.45
C TYR A 419 -33.66 -9.75 5.08
N ARG A 420 -33.46 -10.83 4.31
CA ARG A 420 -33.41 -12.18 4.84
C ARG A 420 -32.41 -12.32 5.99
N GLU A 421 -31.17 -11.86 5.79
CA GLU A 421 -30.09 -11.97 6.79
C GLU A 421 -30.32 -11.17 8.08
N ARG A 422 -31.21 -10.17 8.04
CA ARG A 422 -31.55 -9.33 9.21
C ARG A 422 -32.78 -9.81 9.96
N LEU A 423 -33.47 -10.84 9.50
CA LEU A 423 -34.64 -11.38 10.19
C LEU A 423 -34.23 -11.91 11.57
N ASP A 424 -35.01 -11.52 12.59
CA ASP A 424 -34.83 -11.99 13.96
C ASP A 424 -35.43 -13.39 14.13
N ARG A 425 -34.59 -14.38 13.89
CA ARG A 425 -34.96 -15.81 13.93
C ARG A 425 -35.42 -16.31 15.30
N SER A 426 -35.30 -15.53 16.34
CA SER A 426 -35.90 -15.85 17.64
C SER A 426 -37.43 -15.76 17.62
N LYS A 427 -38.02 -15.06 16.62
CA LYS A 427 -39.44 -14.91 16.41
C LYS A 427 -39.95 -15.94 15.42
N PRO A 428 -40.96 -16.78 15.77
CA PRO A 428 -41.46 -17.86 14.91
C PRO A 428 -41.86 -17.40 13.49
N THR A 429 -42.53 -16.24 13.38
CA THR A 429 -42.93 -15.68 12.08
C THR A 429 -41.73 -15.25 11.21
N CYS A 430 -40.69 -14.67 11.82
CA CYS A 430 -39.48 -14.30 11.12
C CYS A 430 -38.63 -15.51 10.75
N ASP A 431 -38.60 -16.53 11.61
CA ASP A 431 -37.89 -17.79 11.31
C ASP A 431 -38.55 -18.55 10.16
N GLN A 432 -39.90 -18.59 10.15
CA GLN A 432 -40.65 -19.17 9.03
C GLN A 432 -40.41 -18.39 7.72
N LEU A 433 -40.41 -17.06 7.77
CA LEU A 433 -40.13 -16.22 6.61
C LEU A 433 -38.68 -16.43 6.11
N TYR A 434 -37.72 -16.49 7.03
CA TYR A 434 -36.33 -16.82 6.68
C TYR A 434 -36.23 -18.19 5.99
N SER A 435 -36.93 -19.17 6.53
CA SER A 435 -36.99 -20.51 5.99
C SER A 435 -37.61 -20.53 4.58
N ASN A 436 -38.75 -19.87 4.40
CA ASN A 436 -39.41 -19.76 3.09
C ASN A 436 -38.51 -19.06 2.07
N MET A 437 -37.92 -17.91 2.44
CA MET A 437 -36.98 -17.21 1.56
C MET A 437 -35.79 -18.08 1.19
N SER A 438 -35.19 -18.77 2.15
CA SER A 438 -34.02 -19.60 1.90
C SER A 438 -34.37 -20.79 1.01
N HIS A 439 -35.47 -21.46 1.27
CA HIS A 439 -35.86 -22.72 0.60
C HIS A 439 -36.31 -22.47 -0.84
N TYR A 440 -37.21 -21.52 -1.06
CA TYR A 440 -37.84 -21.33 -2.38
C TYR A 440 -37.16 -20.27 -3.26
N PHE A 441 -36.42 -19.33 -2.71
CA PHE A 441 -35.78 -18.28 -3.51
C PHE A 441 -34.29 -18.49 -3.72
N PHE A 442 -33.62 -19.18 -2.80
CA PHE A 442 -32.17 -19.37 -2.86
C PHE A 442 -31.71 -20.81 -3.01
N HIS A 443 -32.64 -21.79 -2.88
CA HIS A 443 -32.42 -23.20 -3.19
C HIS A 443 -33.51 -23.65 -4.15
N TYR A 444 -33.23 -24.75 -4.84
CA TYR A 444 -34.22 -25.34 -5.73
C TYR A 444 -35.26 -26.14 -4.90
N ASP A 445 -36.53 -25.82 -5.14
CA ASP A 445 -37.70 -26.53 -4.68
C ASP A 445 -38.74 -26.59 -5.81
N PRO A 446 -39.41 -27.70 -6.09
CA PRO A 446 -40.47 -27.77 -7.09
C PRO A 446 -41.79 -27.13 -6.66
N GLY A 447 -41.94 -26.80 -5.38
CA GLY A 447 -43.07 -26.06 -4.85
C GLY A 447 -42.99 -24.56 -5.20
N MET A 448 -44.05 -23.81 -4.89
CA MET A 448 -44.13 -22.37 -5.07
C MET A 448 -44.62 -21.70 -3.79
N VAL A 449 -44.08 -20.52 -3.49
CA VAL A 449 -44.46 -19.74 -2.32
C VAL A 449 -44.72 -18.26 -2.69
N ASP A 450 -45.73 -17.66 -2.04
CA ASP A 450 -45.97 -16.22 -2.11
C ASP A 450 -45.76 -15.61 -0.72
N ILE A 451 -44.68 -14.82 -0.59
CA ILE A 451 -44.34 -14.08 0.65
C ILE A 451 -44.63 -12.57 0.52
N SER A 452 -45.38 -12.14 -0.50
CA SER A 452 -45.69 -10.74 -0.77
C SER A 452 -46.31 -10.03 0.44
N GLY A 453 -47.08 -10.77 1.26
CA GLY A 453 -47.68 -10.27 2.48
C GLY A 453 -46.69 -9.95 3.61
N ASP A 454 -45.58 -10.64 3.64
CA ASP A 454 -44.60 -10.61 4.75
C ASP A 454 -43.44 -9.63 4.50
N LEU A 455 -43.30 -9.11 3.28
CA LEU A 455 -42.27 -8.16 2.93
C LEU A 455 -42.62 -6.73 3.39
N PRO A 456 -41.66 -5.96 3.96
CA PRO A 456 -41.95 -4.62 4.44
C PRO A 456 -42.24 -3.61 3.32
N GLY A 457 -43.03 -2.58 3.62
CA GLY A 457 -43.50 -1.59 2.65
C GLY A 457 -42.40 -0.72 2.04
N ASN A 458 -41.28 -0.53 2.71
CA ASN A 458 -40.09 0.19 2.17
C ASN A 458 -39.31 -0.63 1.16
N VAL A 459 -39.63 -1.90 0.99
CA VAL A 459 -39.16 -2.79 -0.08
C VAL A 459 -40.30 -2.92 -1.13
N THR A 460 -41.02 -1.84 -1.40
CA THR A 460 -42.27 -1.82 -2.15
C THR A 460 -42.21 -2.43 -3.53
N ASN A 461 -41.16 -2.20 -4.26
CA ASN A 461 -40.95 -2.82 -5.59
C ASN A 461 -40.71 -4.32 -5.47
N LEU A 462 -40.03 -4.77 -4.41
CA LEU A 462 -39.78 -6.19 -4.14
C LEU A 462 -41.07 -6.92 -3.71
N ARG A 463 -41.88 -6.27 -2.88
CA ARG A 463 -43.12 -6.87 -2.40
C ARG A 463 -44.10 -7.23 -3.53
N GLN A 464 -44.23 -6.35 -4.52
CA GLN A 464 -45.12 -6.59 -5.67
C GLN A 464 -44.55 -7.51 -6.73
N LEU A 465 -43.21 -7.48 -6.94
CA LEU A 465 -42.57 -8.21 -8.04
C LEU A 465 -41.96 -9.54 -7.60
N TRP A 466 -41.27 -9.57 -6.44
CA TRP A 466 -40.48 -10.71 -6.02
C TRP A 466 -41.02 -11.47 -4.81
N GLY A 467 -42.02 -10.96 -4.14
CA GLY A 467 -42.71 -11.73 -3.11
C GLY A 467 -43.40 -12.97 -3.65
N GLN A 468 -43.76 -12.95 -4.93
CA GLN A 468 -44.17 -14.13 -5.69
C GLN A 468 -42.90 -14.76 -6.29
N GLU A 469 -42.58 -15.96 -5.89
CA GLU A 469 -41.39 -16.70 -6.30
C GLU A 469 -41.21 -16.70 -7.83
N GLN A 470 -42.29 -16.94 -8.60
CA GLN A 470 -42.24 -16.97 -10.06
C GLN A 470 -41.69 -15.68 -10.68
N ASN A 471 -42.00 -14.52 -10.12
CA ASN A 471 -41.48 -13.23 -10.58
C ASN A 471 -39.99 -13.07 -10.26
N PHE A 472 -39.56 -13.54 -9.09
CA PHE A 472 -38.15 -13.55 -8.72
C PHE A 472 -37.36 -14.47 -9.63
N LEU A 473 -37.82 -15.69 -9.84
CA LEU A 473 -37.16 -16.66 -10.72
C LEU A 473 -37.11 -16.19 -12.17
N SER A 474 -38.15 -15.53 -12.67
CA SER A 474 -38.14 -14.92 -14.00
C SER A 474 -37.05 -13.86 -14.15
N TYR A 475 -36.81 -13.05 -13.11
CA TYR A 475 -35.70 -12.11 -13.08
C TYR A 475 -34.35 -12.86 -13.10
N ILE A 476 -34.15 -13.87 -12.26
CA ILE A 476 -32.93 -14.70 -12.24
C ILE A 476 -32.65 -15.31 -13.62
N ILE A 477 -33.66 -15.88 -14.26
CA ILE A 477 -33.57 -16.47 -15.61
C ILE A 477 -33.15 -15.41 -16.66
N GLY A 478 -33.77 -14.23 -16.62
CA GLY A 478 -33.43 -13.13 -17.53
C GLY A 478 -31.97 -12.71 -17.44
N GLU A 479 -31.45 -12.57 -16.21
CA GLU A 479 -30.06 -12.21 -15.94
C GLU A 479 -29.09 -13.31 -16.36
N CYS A 480 -29.43 -14.59 -16.12
CA CYS A 480 -28.64 -15.72 -16.60
C CYS A 480 -28.56 -15.75 -18.13
N ASN A 481 -29.66 -15.48 -18.83
CA ASN A 481 -29.68 -15.39 -20.30
C ASN A 481 -28.78 -14.25 -20.81
N SER A 482 -28.83 -13.08 -20.18
CA SER A 482 -27.95 -11.94 -20.48
C SER A 482 -26.48 -12.31 -20.34
N TYR A 483 -26.11 -12.96 -19.22
CA TYR A 483 -24.74 -13.43 -18.97
C TYR A 483 -24.28 -14.45 -20.01
N LEU A 484 -25.08 -15.49 -20.28
CA LEU A 484 -24.73 -16.58 -21.20
C LEU A 484 -24.64 -16.09 -22.66
N SER A 485 -25.51 -15.14 -23.07
CA SER A 485 -25.43 -14.52 -24.40
C SER A 485 -24.25 -13.56 -24.58
N GLY A 486 -23.56 -13.23 -23.48
CA GLY A 486 -22.36 -12.40 -23.55
C GLY A 486 -22.62 -10.90 -23.46
N GLN A 487 -23.79 -10.49 -22.97
CA GLN A 487 -24.05 -9.08 -22.67
C GLN A 487 -23.07 -8.57 -21.61
N ALA A 488 -22.72 -7.29 -21.71
CA ALA A 488 -21.80 -6.66 -20.75
C ALA A 488 -22.49 -6.35 -19.41
N GLU A 489 -23.79 -6.12 -19.44
CA GLU A 489 -24.60 -5.80 -18.27
C GLU A 489 -25.43 -7.02 -17.85
N TYR A 490 -25.27 -7.45 -16.62
CA TYR A 490 -26.04 -8.49 -15.95
C TYR A 490 -25.91 -8.34 -14.43
N ASP A 491 -26.86 -8.87 -13.67
CA ASP A 491 -26.78 -8.90 -12.21
C ASP A 491 -25.96 -10.10 -11.72
N PRO A 492 -24.74 -9.92 -11.19
CA PRO A 492 -23.89 -11.03 -10.78
C PRO A 492 -24.47 -11.86 -9.62
N TYR A 493 -25.33 -11.29 -8.77
CA TYR A 493 -26.01 -12.05 -7.72
C TYR A 493 -27.08 -12.97 -8.28
N ALA A 494 -27.81 -12.47 -9.26
CA ALA A 494 -28.79 -13.28 -9.96
C ALA A 494 -28.11 -14.48 -10.65
N ILE A 495 -26.92 -14.28 -11.23
CA ILE A 495 -26.16 -15.40 -11.83
C ILE A 495 -25.75 -16.41 -10.77
N CYS A 496 -25.26 -15.98 -9.62
CA CYS A 496 -24.85 -16.88 -8.53
C CYS A 496 -26.04 -17.71 -8.03
N ILE A 497 -27.20 -17.07 -7.83
CA ILE A 497 -28.45 -17.75 -7.45
C ILE A 497 -28.86 -18.73 -8.56
N GLY A 498 -28.87 -18.29 -9.82
CA GLY A 498 -29.22 -19.13 -10.95
C GLY A 498 -28.33 -20.37 -11.11
N ILE A 499 -27.02 -20.22 -10.90
CA ILE A 499 -26.08 -21.36 -10.88
C ILE A 499 -26.50 -22.39 -9.81
N ARG A 500 -26.81 -21.93 -8.60
CA ARG A 500 -27.24 -22.80 -7.50
C ARG A 500 -28.53 -23.53 -7.82
N LEU A 501 -29.59 -22.78 -8.18
CA LEU A 501 -30.88 -23.34 -8.53
C LEU A 501 -30.77 -24.37 -9.65
N ARG A 502 -29.99 -24.06 -10.67
CA ARG A 502 -29.76 -24.94 -11.81
C ARG A 502 -29.04 -26.23 -11.42
N LEU A 503 -27.99 -26.11 -10.62
CA LEU A 503 -27.20 -27.24 -10.14
C LEU A 503 -28.05 -28.15 -9.26
N GLU A 504 -28.78 -27.61 -8.30
CA GLU A 504 -29.64 -28.37 -7.41
C GLU A 504 -30.80 -29.06 -8.18
N LYS A 505 -31.38 -28.37 -9.19
CA LYS A 505 -32.38 -28.97 -10.07
C LYS A 505 -31.86 -30.20 -10.83
N ILE A 506 -30.67 -30.08 -11.46
CA ILE A 506 -30.07 -31.20 -12.20
C ILE A 506 -29.88 -32.42 -11.30
N VAL A 507 -29.39 -32.19 -10.08
CA VAL A 507 -29.16 -33.26 -9.11
C VAL A 507 -30.48 -33.84 -8.60
N TYR A 508 -31.47 -33.01 -8.30
CA TYR A 508 -32.82 -33.44 -7.90
C TYR A 508 -33.50 -34.28 -8.98
N ASP A 509 -33.43 -33.88 -10.24
CA ASP A 509 -34.03 -34.59 -11.36
C ASP A 509 -33.38 -35.99 -11.57
N ALA A 510 -32.10 -36.13 -11.23
CA ALA A 510 -31.36 -37.40 -11.29
C ALA A 510 -31.72 -38.36 -10.15
N ILE A 511 -32.32 -37.91 -9.07
CA ILE A 511 -32.83 -38.78 -7.99
C ILE A 511 -34.14 -39.40 -8.45
N VAL A 512 -34.28 -40.72 -8.33
CA VAL A 512 -35.47 -41.43 -8.81
C VAL A 512 -36.49 -41.63 -7.67
N ASN A 513 -36.02 -41.97 -6.48
CA ASN A 513 -36.88 -42.30 -5.34
C ASN A 513 -37.54 -41.05 -4.73
N PRO A 514 -38.89 -40.98 -4.60
CA PRO A 514 -39.57 -39.82 -4.03
C PRO A 514 -39.17 -39.49 -2.59
N ALA A 515 -38.89 -40.50 -1.75
CA ALA A 515 -38.48 -40.27 -0.37
C ALA A 515 -37.05 -39.66 -0.32
N GLU A 516 -36.17 -40.08 -1.21
CA GLU A 516 -34.82 -39.50 -1.34
C GLU A 516 -34.86 -38.10 -1.93
N LYS A 517 -35.80 -37.79 -2.85
CA LYS A 517 -36.07 -36.44 -3.33
C LYS A 517 -36.46 -35.49 -2.19
N GLN A 518 -37.37 -35.94 -1.33
CA GLN A 518 -37.77 -35.16 -0.18
C GLN A 518 -36.62 -34.92 0.78
N GLN A 519 -35.83 -35.96 1.09
CA GLN A 519 -34.66 -35.81 1.94
C GLN A 519 -33.61 -34.84 1.34
N PHE A 520 -33.45 -34.86 0.01
CA PHE A 520 -32.60 -33.90 -0.69
C PHE A 520 -33.08 -32.44 -0.51
N LEU A 521 -34.39 -32.19 -0.61
CA LEU A 521 -34.98 -30.87 -0.39
C LEU A 521 -34.81 -30.42 1.05
N ASP A 522 -35.00 -31.31 2.02
CA ASP A 522 -34.87 -31.04 3.46
C ASP A 522 -33.41 -30.81 3.91
N THR A 523 -32.44 -31.18 3.08
CA THR A 523 -31.02 -30.99 3.36
C THR A 523 -30.66 -29.50 3.17
N ASN A 524 -30.04 -28.88 4.20
CA ASN A 524 -29.56 -27.54 4.11
C ASN A 524 -28.19 -27.50 3.41
N LYS A 525 -27.85 -26.43 2.71
CA LYS A 525 -26.61 -26.19 1.95
C LYS A 525 -26.43 -27.06 0.70
N THR A 526 -26.08 -26.44 -0.38
CA THR A 526 -25.90 -27.07 -1.69
C THR A 526 -24.86 -28.21 -1.68
N ASN A 527 -23.73 -28.03 -0.96
CA ASN A 527 -22.74 -29.11 -0.89
C ASN A 527 -23.25 -30.34 -0.14
N ASP A 528 -23.95 -30.11 0.97
CA ASP A 528 -24.53 -31.23 1.76
C ASP A 528 -25.61 -31.97 0.94
N LYS A 529 -26.38 -31.22 0.13
CA LYS A 529 -27.34 -31.81 -0.86
C LYS A 529 -26.62 -32.66 -1.89
N MET A 530 -25.51 -32.18 -2.45
CA MET A 530 -24.72 -32.94 -3.41
C MET A 530 -24.07 -34.17 -2.79
N ASP A 531 -23.52 -34.06 -1.58
CA ASP A 531 -22.93 -35.20 -0.86
C ASP A 531 -23.98 -36.25 -0.53
N TYR A 532 -25.17 -35.85 -0.12
CA TYR A 532 -26.30 -36.73 0.08
C TYR A 532 -26.66 -37.48 -1.22
N ALA A 533 -26.84 -36.73 -2.32
CA ALA A 533 -27.19 -37.32 -3.60
C ALA A 533 -26.10 -38.31 -4.09
N ARG A 534 -24.83 -38.00 -3.89
CA ARG A 534 -23.71 -38.91 -4.18
C ARG A 534 -23.77 -40.17 -3.32
N SER A 535 -24.15 -40.04 -2.05
CA SER A 535 -24.25 -41.17 -1.12
C SER A 535 -25.34 -42.19 -1.51
N ILE A 536 -26.39 -41.75 -2.20
CA ILE A 536 -27.48 -42.58 -2.73
C ILE A 536 -27.24 -43.01 -4.18
N GLY A 537 -26.04 -42.79 -4.73
CA GLY A 537 -25.62 -43.30 -6.04
C GLY A 537 -25.79 -42.35 -7.22
N VAL A 538 -26.15 -41.10 -7.02
CA VAL A 538 -26.20 -40.10 -8.09
C VAL A 538 -24.79 -39.72 -8.51
N SER A 539 -24.48 -39.81 -9.80
CA SER A 539 -23.19 -39.41 -10.35
C SER A 539 -23.13 -37.91 -10.50
N ILE A 540 -22.32 -37.23 -9.65
CA ILE A 540 -22.15 -35.77 -9.65
C ILE A 540 -20.74 -35.44 -10.13
N PRO A 541 -20.59 -34.67 -11.23
CA PRO A 541 -19.29 -34.22 -11.70
C PRO A 541 -18.59 -33.33 -10.66
N ASP A 542 -17.27 -33.49 -10.47
CA ASP A 542 -16.49 -32.69 -9.53
C ASP A 542 -16.53 -31.19 -9.87
N THR A 543 -16.75 -30.84 -11.14
CA THR A 543 -16.94 -29.46 -11.57
C THR A 543 -18.10 -28.76 -10.88
N TYR A 544 -19.12 -29.49 -10.41
CA TYR A 544 -20.25 -28.91 -9.67
C TYR A 544 -19.84 -28.42 -8.29
N TYR A 545 -18.91 -29.12 -7.63
CA TYR A 545 -18.33 -28.66 -6.35
C TYR A 545 -17.48 -27.40 -6.51
N TYR A 546 -16.77 -27.22 -7.64
CA TYR A 546 -16.04 -25.98 -7.91
C TYR A 546 -16.96 -24.78 -8.06
N LEU A 547 -18.18 -24.96 -8.56
CA LEU A 547 -19.17 -23.88 -8.66
C LEU A 547 -19.63 -23.38 -7.29
N SER A 548 -19.48 -24.19 -6.22
CA SER A 548 -19.81 -23.75 -4.85
C SER A 548 -18.98 -22.54 -4.41
N ALA A 549 -17.73 -22.43 -4.87
CA ALA A 549 -16.88 -21.27 -4.61
C ALA A 549 -17.39 -19.97 -5.27
N ILE A 550 -18.35 -20.07 -6.19
CA ILE A 550 -18.97 -18.94 -6.89
C ILE A 550 -20.29 -18.58 -6.22
N HIS A 551 -21.22 -19.55 -6.11
CA HIS A 551 -22.56 -19.25 -5.62
C HIS A 551 -22.62 -19.02 -4.09
N ASN A 552 -21.69 -19.57 -3.28
CA ASN A 552 -21.67 -19.34 -1.84
C ASN A 552 -21.30 -17.90 -1.47
N ASP A 553 -20.56 -17.21 -2.33
CA ASP A 553 -20.22 -15.79 -2.10
C ASP A 553 -21.46 -14.87 -2.09
N ALA A 554 -22.51 -15.25 -2.80
CA ALA A 554 -23.75 -14.49 -2.90
C ALA A 554 -24.68 -14.68 -1.69
N ASP A 555 -24.52 -15.74 -0.91
CA ASP A 555 -25.46 -16.08 0.17
C ASP A 555 -25.29 -15.29 1.46
N HIS A 556 -24.10 -14.76 1.70
CA HIS A 556 -23.75 -14.14 2.97
C HIS A 556 -23.33 -12.68 2.79
N LEU A 557 -24.24 -11.86 2.24
CA LEU A 557 -24.08 -10.40 2.16
C LEU A 557 -24.14 -9.75 3.55
N LYS A 558 -23.26 -10.15 4.47
CA LYS A 558 -23.02 -9.42 5.72
C LYS A 558 -22.21 -8.13 5.49
N ASP A 559 -21.59 -8.00 4.33
CA ASP A 559 -20.72 -6.88 3.99
C ASP A 559 -21.00 -6.43 2.53
N PRO A 560 -21.53 -5.22 2.31
CA PRO A 560 -21.83 -4.69 0.98
C PRO A 560 -20.61 -4.57 0.05
N ASN A 561 -19.39 -4.71 0.59
CA ASN A 561 -18.15 -4.72 -0.21
C ASN A 561 -17.79 -6.10 -0.75
N LYS A 562 -18.48 -7.17 -0.38
CA LYS A 562 -18.28 -8.53 -0.94
C LYS A 562 -18.84 -8.71 -2.33
N ASP A 563 -19.63 -7.79 -2.82
CA ASP A 563 -20.20 -7.77 -4.19
C ASP A 563 -19.20 -8.14 -5.26
N LYS A 564 -17.98 -7.69 -5.04
CA LYS A 564 -16.97 -7.61 -6.09
C LYS A 564 -16.25 -8.92 -6.30
N ALA A 565 -16.23 -9.81 -5.30
CA ALA A 565 -15.53 -11.11 -5.42
C ALA A 565 -16.24 -12.06 -6.39
N CYS A 566 -17.58 -12.15 -6.34
CA CYS A 566 -18.33 -13.00 -7.25
C CYS A 566 -18.28 -12.48 -8.71
N ILE A 567 -18.30 -11.15 -8.90
CA ILE A 567 -18.23 -10.53 -10.21
C ILE A 567 -16.95 -10.94 -10.94
N TYR A 568 -15.81 -10.91 -10.26
CA TYR A 568 -14.53 -11.31 -10.85
C TYR A 568 -14.49 -12.78 -11.27
N LYS A 569 -15.07 -13.67 -10.46
CA LYS A 569 -15.16 -15.09 -10.81
C LYS A 569 -15.98 -15.27 -12.07
N LEU A 570 -17.12 -14.59 -12.18
CA LEU A 570 -18.01 -14.67 -13.34
C LEU A 570 -17.42 -14.08 -14.64
N THR A 571 -16.51 -13.12 -14.55
CA THR A 571 -15.83 -12.57 -15.74
C THR A 571 -14.75 -13.49 -16.30
N HIS A 572 -14.30 -14.49 -15.53
CA HIS A 572 -13.24 -15.41 -15.96
C HIS A 572 -13.72 -16.34 -17.09
N PRO A 573 -13.02 -16.42 -18.24
CA PRO A 573 -13.49 -17.17 -19.42
C PRO A 573 -13.75 -18.65 -19.15
N VAL A 574 -12.90 -19.30 -18.34
CA VAL A 574 -13.08 -20.74 -18.01
C VAL A 574 -14.30 -20.93 -17.11
N ILE A 575 -14.54 -20.04 -16.15
CA ILE A 575 -15.73 -20.09 -15.29
C ILE A 575 -16.98 -19.89 -16.14
N LYS A 576 -16.97 -18.92 -17.05
CA LYS A 576 -18.08 -18.71 -17.99
C LYS A 576 -18.35 -19.97 -18.83
N GLN A 577 -17.31 -20.68 -19.24
CA GLN A 577 -17.46 -21.96 -19.97
C GLN A 577 -18.06 -23.06 -19.10
N ILE A 578 -17.66 -23.15 -17.82
CA ILE A 578 -18.23 -24.14 -16.88
C ILE A 578 -19.72 -23.84 -16.66
N VAL A 579 -20.06 -22.57 -16.43
CA VAL A 579 -21.45 -22.14 -16.25
C VAL A 579 -22.27 -22.45 -17.51
N ARG A 580 -21.76 -22.15 -18.72
CA ARG A 580 -22.43 -22.53 -19.98
C ARG A 580 -22.72 -24.03 -20.03
N LYS A 581 -21.74 -24.90 -19.72
CA LYS A 581 -21.95 -26.34 -19.68
C LYS A 581 -23.02 -26.76 -18.69
N LEU A 582 -23.13 -26.09 -17.54
CA LEU A 582 -24.17 -26.34 -16.56
C LEU A 582 -25.57 -26.05 -17.12
N PHE A 583 -25.71 -24.96 -17.88
CA PHE A 583 -26.97 -24.56 -18.49
C PHE A 583 -27.28 -25.29 -19.81
N ASP A 584 -26.28 -25.82 -20.52
CA ASP A 584 -26.40 -26.59 -21.78
C ASP A 584 -26.52 -28.10 -21.54
N TYR A 585 -26.80 -28.56 -20.31
CA TYR A 585 -26.93 -29.98 -20.00
C TYR A 585 -27.99 -30.65 -20.87
N GLN A 586 -27.68 -31.88 -21.42
CA GLN A 586 -28.30 -32.46 -22.62
C GLN A 586 -29.83 -32.63 -22.59
N ASP A 587 -30.43 -32.83 -21.45
CA ASP A 587 -31.89 -32.99 -21.36
C ASP A 587 -32.64 -31.66 -21.50
N LEU A 588 -31.93 -30.66 -21.90
CA LEU A 588 -32.26 -29.29 -21.70
C LEU A 588 -31.99 -28.48 -22.94
N ALA A 589 -32.43 -28.97 -24.05
CA ALA A 589 -32.27 -28.36 -25.38
C ALA A 589 -32.84 -26.91 -25.50
N MET A 590 -33.24 -26.28 -24.43
CA MET A 590 -33.91 -25.00 -24.49
C MET A 590 -33.55 -24.07 -23.36
N GLY A 591 -32.43 -23.38 -23.50
CA GLY A 591 -32.13 -22.20 -22.70
C GLY A 591 -32.21 -22.31 -21.18
N VAL A 592 -32.15 -21.16 -20.55
CA VAL A 592 -32.11 -21.00 -19.10
C VAL A 592 -33.48 -21.15 -18.42
N ASP A 593 -34.58 -21.24 -19.20
CA ASP A 593 -35.97 -21.37 -18.74
C ASP A 593 -36.23 -22.62 -17.85
N ARG A 594 -35.20 -23.36 -17.56
CA ARG A 594 -35.26 -24.68 -16.89
C ARG A 594 -34.72 -24.65 -15.48
N ILE A 595 -34.70 -23.52 -14.89
CA ILE A 595 -34.53 -23.39 -13.44
C ILE A 595 -35.76 -23.96 -12.71
N HIS A 596 -36.91 -24.00 -13.39
CA HIS A 596 -38.17 -24.66 -12.92
C HIS A 596 -38.28 -26.12 -13.29
#